data_86a2f788f1b337272f2e688d5ec5b8bd
#
_entry.id   86a2f788f1b337272f2e688d5ec5b8bd
#
_cell.length_a   1.000
_cell.length_b   1.000
_cell.length_c   1.000
_cell.angle_alpha   90.00
_cell.angle_beta   90.00
_cell.angle_gamma   90.00
#
_symmetry.space_group_name_H-M   'P 1'
#
loop_
_entity.id
_entity.type
_entity.pdbx_description
1 polymer ?
#
loop_
_entity_poly.entity_id
_entity_poly.type
_entity_poly.pdbx_seq_one_letter_code
_entity_poly.pdbx_strand_id
1 'polypeptide(L)'
;MLLYIHTKKLSMALIQTNEEYNMESVVRTVTPNGAKKSIIRAFKKKRPIFMWGPPGIGKSDIIGQITTQLKNSHLIDVRLSLWEPTDIKGIPYYAANDNTMMWAPPQELPTEEFAKKFDYIVLFLDEMNSAAPAVQAAAYQLILNRRVGQYKLPDNVLIVAAGNREADKGVTYRMPAPLANRFVH
;
A
#
# COMPACT_ATOMS: atom_id res chain seq x y z
N MET A 1 6.69 19.96 9.35
CA MET A 1 6.55 18.84 8.39
C MET A 1 5.36 17.99 8.84
N LEU A 2 4.28 17.97 8.09
CA LEU A 2 3.01 17.36 8.50
C LEU A 2 2.66 16.23 7.52
N LEU A 3 2.51 15.02 8.06
CA LEU A 3 2.07 13.82 7.36
C LEU A 3 0.59 13.57 7.67
N TYR A 4 -0.20 13.08 6.70
CA TYR A 4 -1.64 12.85 6.87
C TYR A 4 -1.94 11.36 6.99
N ILE A 5 -2.70 10.98 8.03
CA ILE A 5 -3.29 9.65 8.18
C ILE A 5 -4.81 9.82 8.35
N HIS A 6 -5.57 9.11 7.53
CA HIS A 6 -7.04 9.16 7.54
C HIS A 6 -7.59 8.01 8.39
N THR A 7 -8.24 8.31 9.49
CA THR A 7 -8.94 7.33 10.32
C THR A 7 -10.44 7.56 10.27
N LYS A 8 -11.20 6.63 9.70
CA LYS A 8 -12.66 6.63 9.77
C LYS A 8 -13.09 5.93 11.05
N LYS A 9 -13.66 6.68 12.03
CA LYS A 9 -14.41 6.11 13.13
C LYS A 9 -15.87 5.99 12.70
N LEU A 10 -16.38 4.76 12.56
CA LEU A 10 -17.82 4.52 12.56
C LEU A 10 -18.32 4.66 13.99
N SER A 11 -19.11 5.68 14.28
CA SER A 11 -20.07 5.66 15.38
C SER A 11 -21.46 5.82 14.75
N MET A 12 -22.24 4.73 14.77
CA MET A 12 -23.68 4.84 14.58
C MET A 12 -24.28 5.47 15.84
N ALA A 13 -24.87 6.63 15.68
CA ALA A 13 -25.92 7.14 16.56
C ALA A 13 -26.92 7.88 15.68
N LEU A 14 -28.13 7.33 15.59
CA LEU A 14 -29.31 7.94 15.03
C LEU A 14 -29.67 9.17 15.86
N ILE A 15 -29.69 10.35 15.25
CA ILE A 15 -30.59 11.45 15.63
C ILE A 15 -30.88 12.24 14.35
N GLN A 16 -32.18 12.29 14.01
CA GLN A 16 -32.74 13.16 12.99
C GLN A 16 -32.69 14.61 13.49
N THR A 17 -31.95 15.46 12.77
CA THR A 17 -32.25 16.88 12.61
C THR A 17 -31.62 17.36 11.32
N ASN A 18 -32.42 18.09 10.51
CA ASN A 18 -32.03 18.73 9.27
C ASN A 18 -30.96 19.81 9.54
N GLU A 19 -29.71 19.44 9.44
CA GLU A 19 -28.62 20.36 9.20
C GLU A 19 -27.73 19.69 8.13
N GLU A 20 -27.51 20.40 7.03
CA GLU A 20 -26.52 20.04 6.02
C GLU A 20 -25.16 19.88 6.74
N TYR A 21 -24.83 18.67 7.15
CA TYR A 21 -23.48 18.35 7.59
C TYR A 21 -22.56 18.45 6.38
N ASN A 22 -21.95 19.61 6.27
CA ASN A 22 -20.74 19.78 5.49
C ASN A 22 -19.70 18.80 6.08
N MET A 23 -19.67 17.57 5.55
CA MET A 23 -18.64 16.59 5.91
C MET A 23 -17.33 17.04 5.26
N GLU A 24 -16.75 18.11 5.73
CA GLU A 24 -15.33 18.33 5.61
C GLU A 24 -14.67 17.12 6.29
N SER A 25 -14.16 16.21 5.48
CA SER A 25 -13.33 15.11 5.96
C SER A 25 -12.22 15.73 6.81
N VAL A 26 -12.29 15.57 8.13
CA VAL A 26 -11.26 16.04 9.04
C VAL A 26 -9.99 15.28 8.72
N VAL A 27 -9.21 15.82 7.80
CA VAL A 27 -7.90 15.30 7.44
C VAL A 27 -6.98 15.54 8.63
N ARG A 28 -6.76 14.52 9.43
CA ARG A 28 -5.82 14.60 10.56
C ARG A 28 -4.40 14.54 10.05
N THR A 29 -3.68 15.63 10.22
CA THR A 29 -2.23 15.65 10.04
C THR A 29 -1.56 14.98 11.23
N VAL A 30 -0.55 14.17 10.95
CA VAL A 30 0.24 13.52 11.99
C VAL A 30 1.71 13.92 11.88
N THR A 31 2.38 13.99 13.02
CA THR A 31 3.82 14.14 13.05
C THR A 31 4.51 12.85 12.57
N PRO A 32 5.77 12.89 12.14
CA PRO A 32 6.53 11.69 11.76
C PRO A 32 6.51 10.60 12.84
N ASN A 33 6.62 10.97 14.11
CA ASN A 33 6.54 10.03 15.23
C ASN A 33 5.13 9.46 15.42
N GLY A 34 4.08 10.25 15.16
CA GLY A 34 2.69 9.78 15.14
C GLY A 34 2.45 8.77 14.03
N ALA A 35 2.97 9.04 12.82
CA ALA A 35 2.92 8.13 11.69
C ALA A 35 3.59 6.79 12.01
N LYS A 36 4.82 6.81 12.56
CA LYS A 36 5.53 5.59 12.99
C LYS A 36 4.72 4.75 13.96
N LYS A 37 4.13 5.35 14.99
CA LYS A 37 3.30 4.64 15.97
C LYS A 37 2.07 4.00 15.31
N SER A 38 1.41 4.70 14.39
CA SER A 38 0.24 4.19 13.66
C SER A 38 0.63 3.03 12.74
N ILE A 39 1.74 3.13 12.04
CA ILE A 39 2.27 2.09 11.15
C ILE A 39 2.59 0.82 11.95
N ILE A 40 3.30 0.93 13.07
CA ILE A 40 3.61 -0.23 13.93
C ILE A 40 2.33 -0.89 14.47
N ARG A 41 1.31 -0.11 14.83
CA ARG A 41 0.01 -0.66 15.27
C ARG A 41 -0.71 -1.42 14.16
N ALA A 42 -0.70 -0.90 12.93
CA ALA A 42 -1.31 -1.55 11.78
C ALA A 42 -0.55 -2.84 11.40
N PHE A 43 0.78 -2.84 11.50
CA PHE A 43 1.60 -4.02 11.28
C PHE A 43 1.23 -5.18 12.22
N LYS A 44 1.01 -4.90 13.51
CA LYS A 44 0.54 -5.91 14.48
C LYS A 44 -0.79 -6.56 14.07
N LYS A 45 -1.61 -5.87 13.29
CA LYS A 45 -2.90 -6.36 12.79
C LYS A 45 -2.85 -6.80 11.32
N LYS A 46 -1.68 -6.82 10.72
CA LYS A 46 -1.46 -7.13 9.28
C LYS A 46 -2.36 -6.31 8.35
N ARG A 47 -2.66 -5.06 8.71
CA ARG A 47 -3.48 -4.17 7.89
C ARG A 47 -2.60 -3.32 6.97
N PRO A 48 -2.94 -3.21 5.69
CA PRO A 48 -2.24 -2.32 4.78
C PRO A 48 -2.48 -0.86 5.18
N ILE A 49 -1.45 -0.03 4.99
CA ILE A 49 -1.45 1.39 5.37
C ILE A 49 -1.28 2.22 4.11
N PHE A 50 -1.97 3.35 4.04
CA PHE A 50 -1.74 4.36 3.03
C PHE A 50 -1.25 5.67 3.64
N MET A 51 -0.13 6.17 3.15
CA MET A 51 0.45 7.45 3.58
C MET A 51 0.22 8.51 2.51
N TRP A 52 -0.49 9.57 2.88
CA TRP A 52 -0.67 10.74 2.04
C TRP A 52 0.32 11.84 2.40
N GLY A 53 0.90 12.49 1.42
CA GLY A 53 1.75 13.65 1.65
C GLY A 53 2.47 14.11 0.39
N PRO A 54 2.91 15.39 0.35
CA PRO A 54 3.61 15.91 -0.81
C PRO A 54 4.92 15.17 -1.11
N PRO A 55 5.44 15.28 -2.33
CA PRO A 55 6.76 14.77 -2.67
C PRO A 55 7.83 15.36 -1.74
N GLY A 56 8.87 14.59 -1.44
CA GLY A 56 10.00 15.06 -0.63
C GLY A 56 9.73 15.24 0.88
N ILE A 57 8.54 14.87 1.38
CA ILE A 57 8.22 15.00 2.82
C ILE A 57 8.89 13.91 3.70
N GLY A 58 9.65 12.98 3.11
CA GLY A 58 10.33 11.92 3.84
C GLY A 58 9.47 10.67 4.10
N LYS A 59 8.50 10.36 3.21
CA LYS A 59 7.67 9.15 3.35
C LYS A 59 8.52 7.89 3.35
N SER A 60 9.43 7.76 2.38
CA SER A 60 10.34 6.61 2.25
C SER A 60 11.32 6.52 3.43
N ASP A 61 11.84 7.66 3.92
CA ASP A 61 12.73 7.70 5.08
C ASP A 61 12.04 7.18 6.35
N ILE A 62 10.76 7.53 6.55
CA ILE A 62 9.98 7.03 7.69
C ILE A 62 9.86 5.51 7.63
N ILE A 63 9.58 4.96 6.45
CA ILE A 63 9.45 3.51 6.27
C ILE A 63 10.80 2.81 6.48
N GLY A 64 11.90 3.35 5.92
CA GLY A 64 13.25 2.85 6.16
C GLY A 64 13.57 2.80 7.66
N GLN A 65 13.30 3.89 8.39
CA GLN A 65 13.54 3.94 9.85
C GLN A 65 12.66 2.96 10.64
N ILE A 66 11.41 2.71 10.22
CA ILE A 66 10.56 1.71 10.87
C ILE A 66 11.09 0.32 10.60
N THR A 67 11.49 0.04 9.36
CA THR A 67 12.04 -1.27 8.99
C THR A 67 13.29 -1.57 9.82
N THR A 68 14.20 -0.62 9.98
CA THR A 68 15.41 -0.82 10.82
C THR A 68 15.12 -1.07 12.31
N GLN A 69 13.95 -0.65 12.81
CA GLN A 69 13.50 -0.92 14.18
C GLN A 69 12.86 -2.30 14.36
N LEU A 70 12.45 -2.95 13.27
CA LEU A 70 11.91 -4.30 13.29
C LEU A 70 13.08 -5.30 13.27
N LYS A 71 13.06 -6.25 14.21
CA LYS A 71 14.07 -7.30 14.25
C LYS A 71 14.00 -8.16 13.00
N ASN A 72 15.17 -8.46 12.41
CA ASN A 72 15.30 -9.34 11.23
C ASN A 72 14.30 -9.00 10.10
N SER A 73 14.35 -7.76 9.63
CA SER A 73 13.43 -7.25 8.63
C SER A 73 14.12 -6.85 7.33
N HIS A 74 13.36 -6.84 6.24
CA HIS A 74 13.81 -6.41 4.92
C HIS A 74 12.82 -5.42 4.31
N LEU A 75 13.33 -4.37 3.66
CA LEU A 75 12.54 -3.38 2.93
C LEU A 75 12.63 -3.67 1.43
N ILE A 76 11.46 -3.79 0.80
CA ILE A 76 11.31 -3.79 -0.66
C ILE A 76 10.61 -2.48 -1.01
N ASP A 77 11.35 -1.58 -1.66
CA ASP A 77 10.86 -0.26 -2.07
C ASP A 77 10.56 -0.25 -3.56
N VAL A 78 9.30 -0.05 -3.91
CA VAL A 78 8.78 -0.10 -5.27
C VAL A 78 8.12 1.21 -5.63
N ARG A 79 8.54 1.84 -6.72
CA ARG A 79 7.87 3.02 -7.31
C ARG A 79 6.92 2.60 -8.40
N LEU A 80 5.64 2.55 -8.06
CA LEU A 80 4.60 2.08 -8.99
C LEU A 80 4.38 2.98 -10.20
N SER A 81 4.76 4.25 -10.14
CA SER A 81 4.71 5.18 -11.29
C SER A 81 5.63 4.77 -12.44
N LEU A 82 6.66 3.96 -12.16
CA LEU A 82 7.63 3.45 -13.14
C LEU A 82 7.29 2.05 -13.66
N TRP A 83 6.23 1.43 -13.13
CA TRP A 83 5.89 0.05 -13.43
C TRP A 83 4.85 -0.07 -14.53
N GLU A 84 4.94 -1.18 -15.26
CA GLU A 84 3.92 -1.67 -16.18
C GLU A 84 3.06 -2.75 -15.49
N PRO A 85 1.86 -3.07 -15.98
CA PRO A 85 1.01 -4.10 -15.38
C PRO A 85 1.67 -5.49 -15.27
N THR A 86 2.60 -5.81 -16.17
CA THR A 86 3.38 -7.04 -16.18
C THR A 86 4.37 -7.12 -15.02
N ASP A 87 4.86 -5.97 -14.53
CA ASP A 87 5.78 -5.91 -13.41
C ASP A 87 5.12 -6.33 -12.09
N ILE A 88 3.78 -6.28 -12.01
CA ILE A 88 3.03 -6.78 -10.85
C ILE A 88 2.49 -8.19 -11.10
N LYS A 89 1.93 -8.43 -12.30
CA LYS A 89 1.26 -9.70 -12.63
C LYS A 89 2.25 -10.81 -12.99
N GLY A 90 3.44 -10.44 -13.39
CA GLY A 90 4.40 -11.36 -14.01
C GLY A 90 4.19 -11.52 -15.52
N ILE A 91 4.95 -12.41 -16.12
CA ILE A 91 4.94 -12.70 -17.55
C ILE A 91 4.32 -14.07 -17.80
N PRO A 92 3.32 -14.18 -18.69
CA PRO A 92 2.77 -15.47 -19.05
C PRO A 92 3.77 -16.26 -19.90
N TYR A 93 3.90 -17.55 -19.63
CA TYR A 93 4.69 -18.48 -20.44
C TYR A 93 3.95 -19.80 -20.62
N TYR A 94 4.24 -20.49 -21.71
CA TYR A 94 3.67 -21.80 -21.97
C TYR A 94 4.49 -22.88 -21.29
N ALA A 95 3.87 -23.62 -20.36
CA ALA A 95 4.46 -24.76 -19.69
C ALA A 95 4.16 -26.04 -20.51
N ALA A 96 5.11 -26.46 -21.35
CA ALA A 96 4.91 -27.58 -22.29
C ALA A 96 4.60 -28.91 -21.58
N ASN A 97 5.14 -29.15 -20.39
CA ASN A 97 4.90 -30.38 -19.62
C ASN A 97 3.46 -30.51 -19.16
N ASP A 98 2.81 -29.39 -18.83
CA ASP A 98 1.44 -29.36 -18.30
C ASP A 98 0.42 -28.97 -19.38
N ASN A 99 0.88 -28.68 -20.59
CA ASN A 99 0.07 -28.20 -21.71
C ASN A 99 -0.85 -27.01 -21.31
N THR A 100 -0.31 -26.09 -20.53
CA THR A 100 -1.05 -24.95 -19.97
C THR A 100 -0.22 -23.68 -19.95
N MET A 101 -0.90 -22.54 -19.82
CA MET A 101 -0.26 -21.24 -19.62
C MET A 101 0.00 -21.01 -18.13
N MET A 102 1.23 -20.71 -17.78
CA MET A 102 1.68 -20.35 -16.43
C MET A 102 2.13 -18.89 -16.39
N TRP A 103 2.29 -18.34 -15.19
CA TRP A 103 2.80 -16.98 -14.97
C TRP A 103 4.09 -17.04 -14.17
N ALA A 104 5.16 -16.51 -14.72
CA ALA A 104 6.39 -16.28 -13.97
C ALA A 104 6.18 -15.08 -13.03
N PRO A 105 6.37 -15.23 -11.71
CA PRO A 105 6.18 -14.13 -10.77
C PRO A 105 7.23 -13.03 -11.01
N PRO A 106 6.91 -11.77 -10.68
CA PRO A 106 7.88 -10.67 -10.75
C PRO A 106 9.07 -10.91 -9.82
N GLN A 107 10.25 -10.52 -10.28
CA GLN A 107 11.48 -10.65 -9.49
C GLN A 107 11.49 -9.74 -8.27
N GLU A 108 10.84 -8.59 -8.35
CA GLU A 108 10.77 -7.57 -7.30
C GLU A 108 9.85 -7.98 -6.14
N LEU A 109 8.94 -8.91 -6.36
CA LEU A 109 8.07 -9.40 -5.30
C LEU A 109 8.72 -10.58 -4.57
N PRO A 110 8.62 -10.66 -3.23
CA PRO A 110 9.32 -11.67 -2.45
C PRO A 110 8.72 -13.07 -2.64
N THR A 111 9.56 -14.03 -2.99
CA THR A 111 9.16 -15.45 -2.99
C THR A 111 8.99 -15.97 -1.56
N GLU A 112 8.26 -17.09 -1.39
CA GLU A 112 8.16 -17.77 -0.09
C GLU A 112 9.53 -18.17 0.46
N GLU A 113 10.46 -18.58 -0.39
CA GLU A 113 11.82 -18.94 0.01
C GLU A 113 12.61 -17.74 0.49
N PHE A 114 12.51 -16.62 -0.22
CA PHE A 114 13.13 -15.36 0.21
C PHE A 114 12.53 -14.87 1.53
N ALA A 115 11.22 -14.95 1.68
CA ALA A 115 10.51 -14.47 2.84
C ALA A 115 10.86 -15.23 4.13
N LYS A 116 11.18 -16.52 4.06
CA LYS A 116 11.61 -17.33 5.21
C LYS A 116 12.91 -16.84 5.87
N LYS A 117 13.69 -16.01 5.19
CA LYS A 117 14.94 -15.45 5.73
C LYS A 117 14.71 -14.31 6.74
N PHE A 118 13.49 -13.77 6.79
CA PHE A 118 13.14 -12.59 7.58
C PHE A 118 11.91 -12.83 8.44
N ASP A 119 11.86 -12.19 9.60
CA ASP A 119 10.65 -12.17 10.45
C ASP A 119 9.59 -11.26 9.82
N TYR A 120 10.02 -10.17 9.18
CA TYR A 120 9.15 -9.20 8.52
C TYR A 120 9.76 -8.73 7.19
N ILE A 121 8.93 -8.63 6.17
CA ILE A 121 9.26 -7.91 4.93
C ILE A 121 8.30 -6.73 4.82
N VAL A 122 8.82 -5.53 4.68
CA VAL A 122 8.02 -4.34 4.41
C VAL A 122 8.02 -4.10 2.91
N LEU A 123 6.87 -4.31 2.27
CA LEU A 123 6.65 -3.97 0.87
C LEU A 123 6.09 -2.55 0.82
N PHE A 124 6.94 -1.62 0.42
CA PHE A 124 6.59 -0.20 0.27
C PHE A 124 6.27 0.11 -1.18
N LEU A 125 5.02 0.46 -1.44
CA LEU A 125 4.49 0.81 -2.77
C LEU A 125 4.36 2.33 -2.87
N ASP A 126 5.43 2.99 -3.33
CA ASP A 126 5.44 4.46 -3.45
C ASP A 126 4.79 4.93 -4.75
N GLU A 127 4.36 6.19 -4.75
CA GLU A 127 3.73 6.86 -5.88
C GLU A 127 2.51 6.12 -6.46
N MET A 128 1.78 5.40 -5.60
CA MET A 128 0.72 4.50 -6.02
C MET A 128 -0.38 5.18 -6.84
N ASN A 129 -0.79 6.39 -6.48
CA ASN A 129 -1.82 7.13 -7.20
C ASN A 129 -1.28 7.94 -8.40
N SER A 130 0.02 7.92 -8.63
CA SER A 130 0.66 8.46 -9.83
C SER A 130 0.92 7.39 -10.91
N ALA A 131 0.76 6.13 -10.54
CA ALA A 131 0.87 5.00 -11.46
C ALA A 131 -0.29 4.97 -12.47
N ALA A 132 -0.07 4.38 -13.64
CA ALA A 132 -1.11 4.17 -14.64
C ALA A 132 -2.30 3.38 -14.06
N PRO A 133 -3.55 3.63 -14.47
CA PRO A 133 -4.73 2.96 -13.91
C PRO A 133 -4.66 1.43 -13.95
N ALA A 134 -4.06 0.85 -15.00
CA ALA A 134 -3.89 -0.61 -15.11
C ALA A 134 -2.89 -1.16 -14.08
N VAL A 135 -1.83 -0.42 -13.75
CA VAL A 135 -0.87 -0.74 -12.69
C VAL A 135 -1.54 -0.64 -11.33
N GLN A 136 -2.29 0.45 -11.10
CA GLN A 136 -3.09 0.59 -9.88
C GLN A 136 -4.05 -0.57 -9.68
N ALA A 137 -4.77 -1.01 -10.72
CA ALA A 137 -5.70 -2.13 -10.65
C ALA A 137 -5.01 -3.45 -10.26
N ALA A 138 -3.80 -3.70 -10.79
CA ALA A 138 -3.00 -4.87 -10.42
C ALA A 138 -2.49 -4.77 -8.97
N ALA A 139 -1.99 -3.61 -8.55
CA ALA A 139 -1.58 -3.36 -7.17
C ALA A 139 -2.73 -3.53 -6.18
N TYR A 140 -3.95 -3.14 -6.56
CA TYR A 140 -5.15 -3.35 -5.75
C TYR A 140 -5.40 -4.82 -5.46
N GLN A 141 -5.30 -5.67 -6.48
CA GLN A 141 -5.48 -7.10 -6.29
C GLN A 141 -4.46 -7.65 -5.30
N LEU A 142 -3.20 -7.24 -5.43
CA LEU A 142 -2.14 -7.63 -4.51
C LEU A 142 -2.42 -7.18 -3.06
N ILE A 143 -2.87 -5.94 -2.87
CA ILE A 143 -3.15 -5.37 -1.56
C ILE A 143 -4.38 -6.01 -0.92
N LEU A 144 -5.48 -6.17 -1.69
CA LEU A 144 -6.75 -6.68 -1.16
C LEU A 144 -6.72 -8.18 -0.89
N ASN A 145 -6.19 -8.93 -1.85
CA ASN A 145 -6.25 -10.39 -1.86
C ASN A 145 -4.93 -11.05 -1.44
N ARG A 146 -3.87 -10.26 -1.24
CA ARG A 146 -2.51 -10.72 -1.01
C ARG A 146 -2.05 -11.70 -2.09
N ARG A 147 -2.55 -11.51 -3.30
CA ARG A 147 -2.19 -12.31 -4.49
C ARG A 147 -2.44 -11.51 -5.76
N VAL A 148 -1.71 -11.85 -6.81
CA VAL A 148 -1.97 -11.39 -8.16
C VAL A 148 -1.71 -12.54 -9.13
N GLY A 149 -2.69 -12.85 -9.96
CA GLY A 149 -2.63 -14.08 -10.77
C GLY A 149 -2.39 -15.32 -9.90
N GLN A 150 -1.35 -16.07 -10.21
CA GLN A 150 -0.92 -17.26 -9.44
C GLN A 150 0.01 -16.92 -8.28
N TYR A 151 0.64 -15.74 -8.28
CA TYR A 151 1.54 -15.31 -7.22
C TYR A 151 0.74 -15.00 -5.93
N LYS A 152 1.18 -15.57 -4.81
CA LYS A 152 0.67 -15.30 -3.47
C LYS A 152 1.75 -14.60 -2.65
N LEU A 153 1.38 -13.47 -2.03
CA LEU A 153 2.27 -12.72 -1.16
C LEU A 153 2.50 -13.47 0.16
N PRO A 154 3.75 -13.69 0.59
CA PRO A 154 4.05 -14.37 1.85
C PRO A 154 3.41 -13.70 3.07
N ASP A 155 3.08 -14.48 4.10
CA ASP A 155 2.30 -14.02 5.24
C ASP A 155 3.02 -13.00 6.14
N ASN A 156 4.36 -13.02 6.14
CA ASN A 156 5.19 -12.06 6.88
C ASN A 156 5.46 -10.74 6.14
N VAL A 157 4.86 -10.56 4.95
CA VAL A 157 4.95 -9.30 4.20
C VAL A 157 3.92 -8.30 4.72
N LEU A 158 4.39 -7.12 5.10
CA LEU A 158 3.61 -5.98 5.55
C LEU A 158 3.54 -4.95 4.41
N ILE A 159 2.34 -4.53 4.04
CA ILE A 159 2.15 -3.61 2.91
C ILE A 159 1.99 -2.19 3.42
N VAL A 160 2.79 -1.27 2.89
CA VAL A 160 2.64 0.17 3.04
C VAL A 160 2.58 0.78 1.65
N ALA A 161 1.57 1.56 1.38
CA ALA A 161 1.48 2.35 0.16
C ALA A 161 1.62 3.84 0.46
N ALA A 162 2.10 4.60 -0.51
CA ALA A 162 2.18 6.03 -0.41
C ALA A 162 1.70 6.71 -1.71
N GLY A 163 1.19 7.91 -1.56
CA GLY A 163 0.74 8.71 -2.69
C GLY A 163 0.72 10.20 -2.37
N ASN A 164 0.58 10.99 -3.42
CA ASN A 164 0.49 12.44 -3.35
C ASN A 164 -0.99 12.86 -3.32
N ARG A 165 -1.31 13.97 -2.64
CA ARG A 165 -2.66 14.52 -2.68
C ARG A 165 -2.89 15.24 -4.01
N GLU A 166 -4.15 15.32 -4.44
CA GLU A 166 -4.52 16.11 -5.64
C GLU A 166 -4.05 17.57 -5.55
N ALA A 167 -4.04 18.14 -4.34
CA ALA A 167 -3.55 19.50 -4.08
C ALA A 167 -2.02 19.68 -4.24
N ASP A 168 -1.25 18.60 -4.25
CA ASP A 168 0.22 18.64 -4.28
C ASP A 168 0.80 18.78 -5.72
N LYS A 169 -0.04 19.12 -6.71
CA LYS A 169 0.32 19.45 -8.12
C LYS A 169 1.09 18.35 -8.88
N GLY A 170 0.89 17.09 -8.56
CA GLY A 170 1.42 15.95 -9.32
C GLY A 170 0.36 15.36 -10.27
N VAL A 171 0.79 14.57 -11.24
CA VAL A 171 -0.13 13.72 -11.99
C VAL A 171 -0.63 12.65 -11.02
N THR A 172 -1.90 12.73 -10.63
CA THR A 172 -2.51 11.77 -9.72
C THR A 172 -3.84 11.29 -10.29
N TYR A 173 -4.10 10.01 -10.13
CA TYR A 173 -5.37 9.40 -10.47
C TYR A 173 -6.18 9.18 -9.18
N ARG A 174 -7.48 9.40 -9.25
CA ARG A 174 -8.37 9.17 -8.12
C ARG A 174 -8.36 7.69 -7.73
N MET A 175 -8.12 7.42 -6.45
CA MET A 175 -8.17 6.06 -5.91
C MET A 175 -9.63 5.56 -5.89
N PRO A 176 -9.95 4.37 -6.44
CA PRO A 176 -11.28 3.79 -6.32
C PRO A 176 -11.69 3.55 -4.86
N ALA A 177 -12.96 3.86 -4.54
CA ALA A 177 -13.49 3.76 -3.18
C ALA A 177 -13.30 2.37 -2.51
N PRO A 178 -13.45 1.22 -3.22
CA PRO A 178 -13.22 -0.08 -2.61
C PRO A 178 -11.82 -0.28 -2.07
N LEU A 179 -10.83 0.34 -2.69
CA LEU A 179 -9.44 0.30 -2.22
C LEU A 179 -9.21 1.24 -1.04
N ALA A 180 -9.68 2.48 -1.15
CA ALA A 180 -9.54 3.46 -0.07
C ALA A 180 -10.07 2.91 1.27
N ASN A 181 -11.14 2.12 1.23
CA ASN A 181 -11.73 1.52 2.43
C ASN A 181 -10.93 0.36 3.06
N ARG A 182 -9.90 -0.15 2.40
CA ARG A 182 -9.09 -1.28 2.90
C ARG A 182 -7.83 -0.83 3.62
N PHE A 183 -7.38 0.36 3.34
CA PHE A 183 -6.24 0.94 4.03
C PHE A 183 -6.61 1.54 5.39
N VAL A 184 -5.63 1.54 6.27
CA VAL A 184 -5.59 2.47 7.41
C VAL A 184 -4.92 3.73 6.88
N HIS A 185 -5.67 4.82 6.83
CA HIS A 185 -5.21 6.11 6.36
C HIS A 185 -4.74 6.98 7.52
#